data_bfdfaafa9e93d5dacb657ce5794799cf
#
_entry.id   bfdfaafa9e93d5dacb657ce5794799cf
#
_cell.length_a   1.000
_cell.length_b   1.000
_cell.length_c   1.000
_cell.angle_alpha   90.00
_cell.angle_beta   90.00
_cell.angle_gamma   90.00
#
_symmetry.space_group_name_H-M   'P 1'
#
loop_
_entity.id
_entity.type
_entity.pdbx_description
1 polymer ?
#
loop_
_entity_poly.entity_id
_entity_poly.type
_entity_poly.pdbx_seq_one_letter_code
_entity_poly.pdbx_strand_id
1 'polypeptide(L)'
;MNIKSIKQYILAGTLCCGTAAVTTSCNDFLDILPMNDVVLENFWTEKADVNSVVNSCYEALQNSDVQTRMGVWGELRSDNMVMGSNVPNEINEILKENLLESNPMCDWSKFYTVINRCNTVCHYAPKVEAIDPNYTPDELRATIAEVSTLRALCYFYLIRTFRDVPYTTAPSIDDSQNYILPATPFDAVLDSLIENLELVKDDAVRRYYTDDSPSAYQNSSRVTRWFTYTLLADLYLWKGDYDNAIKYCDRVLDFKRQQYKEMLDREGKLDNIELYDGIPLIMERKNGSTTCGNFYNEMFGTGNGFESIFEIYYRANQGAANSWVNSYYGNSNNVLGRLAAPDFLFENVAEGKNQLFKAKDCRAYEAIQASNSSNAIVKYTRTGSVSFTTQNVRNIASLNLQSQRRSDSDANWVIYRLSDVILIKAEAEIARGGDDFTDAFLLINRLNKRALGITQAAMSADTLKIDDYANSRDKMESLLIDERQREFLFEGKRWFDLVRWARRDGSTRRLTGYASLKYQEGVNVIKIKMSDPNYIYFPYAKKELKVNPLLKQNPAFNKGEDSELTK
;
A
#
# COMPACT_ATOMS: atom_id res chain seq x y z
N MET A 1 -68.15 -51.88 49.69
CA MET A 1 -67.31 -50.88 49.00
C MET A 1 -68.01 -50.50 47.70
N ASN A 2 -68.39 -49.25 47.53
CA ASN A 2 -69.37 -48.84 46.51
C ASN A 2 -68.67 -48.63 45.13
N ILE A 3 -69.25 -49.16 44.07
CA ILE A 3 -68.70 -49.14 42.68
C ILE A 3 -68.35 -47.69 42.22
N LYS A 4 -68.98 -46.70 42.81
CA LYS A 4 -68.68 -45.27 42.57
C LYS A 4 -67.26 -44.84 43.05
N SER A 5 -66.77 -45.41 44.15
CA SER A 5 -65.41 -45.05 44.66
C SER A 5 -64.29 -45.71 43.84
N ILE A 6 -64.55 -46.90 43.28
CA ILE A 6 -63.55 -47.57 42.41
C ILE A 6 -63.34 -46.78 41.10
N LYS A 7 -64.40 -46.23 40.50
CA LYS A 7 -64.32 -45.38 39.32
C LYS A 7 -63.56 -44.06 39.56
N GLN A 8 -63.64 -43.50 40.75
CA GLN A 8 -62.88 -42.29 41.09
C GLN A 8 -61.39 -42.53 41.28
N TYR A 9 -61.00 -43.69 41.82
CA TYR A 9 -59.57 -44.05 41.96
C TYR A 9 -58.93 -44.46 40.62
N ILE A 10 -59.71 -45.07 39.72
CA ILE A 10 -59.22 -45.37 38.39
C ILE A 10 -59.04 -44.09 37.53
N LEU A 11 -60.00 -43.14 37.69
CA LEU A 11 -59.93 -41.87 36.97
C LEU A 11 -58.77 -40.98 37.50
N ALA A 12 -58.52 -41.01 38.82
CA ALA A 12 -57.39 -40.30 39.43
C ALA A 12 -56.04 -40.93 39.08
N GLY A 13 -55.94 -42.26 39.03
CA GLY A 13 -54.74 -42.97 38.64
C GLY A 13 -54.37 -42.75 37.16
N THR A 14 -55.35 -42.70 36.25
CA THR A 14 -55.14 -42.41 34.83
C THR A 14 -54.76 -40.96 34.59
N LEU A 15 -55.25 -40.03 35.41
CA LEU A 15 -54.87 -38.61 35.31
C LEU A 15 -53.44 -38.35 35.82
N CYS A 16 -52.99 -39.05 36.89
CA CYS A 16 -51.61 -38.95 37.37
C CYS A 16 -50.59 -39.63 36.48
N CYS A 17 -50.92 -40.71 35.79
CA CYS A 17 -50.04 -41.35 34.81
C CYS A 17 -49.98 -40.60 33.47
N GLY A 18 -51.05 -39.87 33.11
CA GLY A 18 -51.08 -39.01 31.90
C GLY A 18 -50.28 -37.74 32.03
N THR A 19 -50.05 -37.21 33.26
CA THR A 19 -49.24 -36.01 33.46
C THR A 19 -47.77 -36.28 33.65
N ALA A 20 -47.33 -37.53 33.93
CA ALA A 20 -45.95 -37.92 34.03
C ALA A 20 -45.26 -38.26 32.67
N ALA A 21 -46.09 -38.40 31.61
CA ALA A 21 -45.55 -38.72 30.26
C ALA A 21 -45.35 -37.51 29.34
N VAL A 22 -45.57 -36.26 29.86
CA VAL A 22 -45.49 -35.02 29.03
C VAL A 22 -44.28 -34.12 29.42
N THR A 23 -43.36 -34.60 30.27
CA THR A 23 -42.18 -33.82 30.69
C THR A 23 -40.85 -34.31 30.13
N THR A 24 -40.85 -35.14 29.08
CA THR A 24 -39.68 -35.22 28.21
C THR A 24 -39.82 -34.12 27.14
N SER A 25 -39.67 -32.88 27.58
CA SER A 25 -39.43 -31.76 26.66
C SER A 25 -38.10 -32.06 25.95
N CYS A 26 -38.17 -32.36 24.68
CA CYS A 26 -36.99 -32.26 23.79
C CYS A 26 -36.52 -30.82 23.86
N ASN A 27 -35.50 -30.49 24.63
CA ASN A 27 -34.83 -29.18 24.61
C ASN A 27 -34.36 -28.82 23.21
N ASP A 28 -34.11 -29.82 22.34
CA ASP A 28 -33.67 -29.62 20.95
C ASP A 28 -34.76 -29.10 20.00
N PHE A 29 -36.07 -29.07 20.42
CA PHE A 29 -37.15 -28.59 19.54
C PHE A 29 -37.41 -27.09 19.66
N LEU A 30 -36.81 -26.40 20.64
CA LEU A 30 -36.96 -24.96 20.84
C LEU A 30 -35.78 -24.12 20.37
N ASP A 31 -34.66 -24.75 20.00
CA ASP A 31 -33.59 -24.11 19.27
C ASP A 31 -33.90 -24.09 17.76
N ILE A 32 -34.96 -23.36 17.40
CA ILE A 32 -35.16 -22.97 15.99
C ILE A 32 -34.11 -21.89 15.72
N LEU A 33 -32.96 -22.33 15.24
CA LEU A 33 -32.01 -21.42 14.62
C LEU A 33 -32.74 -20.74 13.45
N PRO A 34 -32.73 -19.41 13.36
CA PRO A 34 -33.33 -18.71 12.22
C PRO A 34 -32.74 -19.26 10.93
N MET A 35 -33.58 -19.80 10.04
CA MET A 35 -33.13 -20.41 8.77
C MET A 35 -32.39 -19.45 7.83
N ASN A 36 -32.36 -18.16 8.15
CA ASN A 36 -31.77 -17.10 7.34
C ASN A 36 -30.60 -16.37 8.03
N ASP A 37 -30.30 -16.62 9.30
CA ASP A 37 -29.13 -16.06 9.95
C ASP A 37 -28.07 -17.15 10.09
N VAL A 38 -27.00 -17.00 9.32
CA VAL A 38 -25.79 -17.80 9.52
C VAL A 38 -25.20 -17.34 10.87
N VAL A 39 -25.43 -18.11 11.92
CA VAL A 39 -24.78 -17.87 13.22
C VAL A 39 -23.28 -18.02 12.96
N LEU A 40 -22.48 -17.02 13.33
CA LEU A 40 -21.05 -16.97 13.06
C LEU A 40 -20.32 -18.26 13.48
N GLU A 41 -20.79 -18.90 14.56
CA GLU A 41 -20.26 -20.19 15.05
C GLU A 41 -20.52 -21.37 14.12
N ASN A 42 -21.59 -21.34 13.33
CA ASN A 42 -21.97 -22.40 12.39
C ASN A 42 -21.41 -22.16 10.97
N PHE A 43 -20.79 -21.01 10.74
CA PHE A 43 -20.21 -20.67 9.43
C PHE A 43 -18.86 -21.36 9.19
N TRP A 44 -18.03 -21.51 10.24
CA TRP A 44 -16.64 -21.95 10.15
C TRP A 44 -16.54 -23.48 10.21
N THR A 45 -16.86 -24.19 9.11
CA THR A 45 -16.98 -25.65 9.06
C THR A 45 -15.96 -26.31 8.13
N GLU A 46 -15.55 -25.63 7.08
CA GLU A 46 -14.66 -26.19 6.07
C GLU A 46 -13.67 -25.16 5.51
N LYS A 47 -12.63 -25.64 4.84
CA LYS A 47 -11.59 -24.81 4.18
C LYS A 47 -12.17 -23.75 3.24
N ALA A 48 -13.28 -24.04 2.56
CA ALA A 48 -13.94 -23.10 1.65
C ALA A 48 -14.45 -21.85 2.40
N ASP A 49 -14.92 -22.02 3.64
CA ASP A 49 -15.37 -20.91 4.49
C ASP A 49 -14.19 -19.99 4.85
N VAL A 50 -13.05 -20.58 5.26
CA VAL A 50 -11.81 -19.84 5.51
C VAL A 50 -11.40 -19.04 4.27
N ASN A 51 -11.35 -19.68 3.11
CA ASN A 51 -10.98 -19.03 1.85
C ASN A 51 -11.94 -17.90 1.49
N SER A 52 -13.24 -18.04 1.76
CA SER A 52 -14.23 -17.00 1.51
C SER A 52 -13.96 -15.74 2.34
N VAL A 53 -13.60 -15.90 3.62
CA VAL A 53 -13.25 -14.76 4.47
C VAL A 53 -11.87 -14.19 4.11
N VAL A 54 -10.89 -15.00 3.73
CA VAL A 54 -9.61 -14.50 3.19
C VAL A 54 -9.85 -13.64 1.94
N ASN A 55 -10.68 -14.10 1.01
CA ASN A 55 -11.05 -13.31 -0.17
C ASN A 55 -11.73 -11.99 0.20
N SER A 56 -12.56 -12.01 1.25
CA SER A 56 -13.20 -10.79 1.77
C SER A 56 -12.20 -9.77 2.33
N CYS A 57 -11.01 -10.21 2.81
CA CYS A 57 -9.94 -9.28 3.21
C CYS A 57 -9.41 -8.49 2.01
N TYR A 58 -9.22 -9.16 0.86
CA TYR A 58 -8.80 -8.49 -0.38
C TYR A 58 -9.89 -7.58 -0.94
N GLU A 59 -11.16 -8.02 -0.91
CA GLU A 59 -12.30 -7.19 -1.29
C GLU A 59 -12.36 -5.90 -0.46
N ALA A 60 -12.17 -6.01 0.87
CA ALA A 60 -12.12 -4.85 1.73
C ALA A 60 -10.93 -3.93 1.41
N LEU A 61 -9.78 -4.49 1.02
CA LEU A 61 -8.61 -3.72 0.59
C LEU A 61 -8.84 -3.01 -0.75
N GLN A 62 -9.65 -3.58 -1.66
CA GLN A 62 -10.06 -2.98 -2.94
C GLN A 62 -11.07 -1.84 -2.78
N ASN A 63 -11.62 -1.63 -1.57
CA ASN A 63 -12.62 -0.60 -1.33
C ASN A 63 -12.10 0.78 -1.76
N SER A 64 -12.95 1.55 -2.45
CA SER A 64 -12.60 2.87 -2.98
C SER A 64 -12.11 3.86 -1.92
N ASP A 65 -12.64 3.75 -0.70
CA ASP A 65 -12.21 4.58 0.42
C ASP A 65 -10.81 4.23 0.92
N VAL A 66 -10.46 2.94 0.96
CA VAL A 66 -9.11 2.48 1.31
C VAL A 66 -8.11 3.01 0.28
N GLN A 67 -8.41 2.81 -1.00
CA GLN A 67 -7.55 3.23 -2.09
C GLN A 67 -7.37 4.75 -2.15
N THR A 68 -8.46 5.51 -2.00
CA THR A 68 -8.39 6.98 -1.95
C THR A 68 -7.48 7.44 -0.82
N ARG A 69 -7.59 6.83 0.36
CA ARG A 69 -6.72 7.15 1.51
C ARG A 69 -5.28 6.77 1.27
N MET A 70 -4.98 5.64 0.62
CA MET A 70 -3.60 5.28 0.24
C MET A 70 -2.97 6.36 -0.63
N GLY A 71 -3.71 6.88 -1.63
CA GLY A 71 -3.26 7.97 -2.47
C GLY A 71 -3.12 9.30 -1.71
N VAL A 72 -4.13 9.68 -0.95
CA VAL A 72 -4.13 10.94 -0.16
C VAL A 72 -3.03 10.93 0.89
N TRP A 73 -2.94 9.89 1.70
CA TRP A 73 -2.01 9.82 2.83
C TRP A 73 -0.55 9.72 2.38
N GLY A 74 -0.31 8.99 1.29
CA GLY A 74 1.05 8.75 0.81
C GLY A 74 1.59 9.77 -0.18
N GLU A 75 0.73 10.64 -0.76
CA GLU A 75 1.17 11.51 -1.85
C GLU A 75 0.75 12.98 -1.70
N LEU A 76 -0.49 13.26 -1.27
CA LEU A 76 -1.12 14.56 -1.49
C LEU A 76 -0.41 15.73 -0.81
N ARG A 77 0.18 15.50 0.37
CA ARG A 77 0.91 16.52 1.13
C ARG A 77 2.34 16.73 0.64
N SER A 78 2.84 15.83 -0.19
CA SER A 78 4.20 15.92 -0.75
C SER A 78 4.32 17.02 -1.81
N ASP A 79 5.52 17.15 -2.35
CA ASP A 79 5.87 18.05 -3.44
C ASP A 79 5.43 17.55 -4.84
N ASN A 80 4.74 16.42 -4.95
CA ASN A 80 4.41 15.81 -6.25
C ASN A 80 3.09 16.27 -6.87
N MET A 81 2.17 16.85 -6.08
CA MET A 81 0.81 17.12 -6.55
C MET A 81 0.31 18.51 -6.21
N VAL A 82 -0.41 19.09 -7.15
CA VAL A 82 -1.15 20.36 -7.03
C VAL A 82 -2.60 20.17 -7.50
N MET A 83 -3.39 21.21 -7.37
CA MET A 83 -4.78 21.21 -7.84
C MET A 83 -4.86 21.01 -9.36
N GLY A 84 -5.76 20.14 -9.78
CA GLY A 84 -6.17 19.96 -11.17
C GLY A 84 -7.56 20.58 -11.45
N SER A 85 -8.49 19.79 -11.98
CA SER A 85 -9.83 20.24 -12.35
C SER A 85 -10.88 19.70 -11.37
N ASN A 86 -11.81 20.54 -10.93
CA ASN A 86 -12.95 20.16 -10.08
C ASN A 86 -12.53 19.41 -8.80
N VAL A 87 -11.56 19.95 -8.08
CA VAL A 87 -11.01 19.35 -6.86
C VAL A 87 -12.05 19.40 -5.74
N PRO A 88 -12.40 18.27 -5.10
CA PRO A 88 -13.28 18.26 -3.93
C PRO A 88 -12.72 19.11 -2.79
N ASN A 89 -13.59 19.71 -1.99
CA ASN A 89 -13.17 20.63 -0.94
C ASN A 89 -12.26 19.96 0.10
N GLU A 90 -12.57 18.73 0.50
CA GLU A 90 -11.78 17.94 1.45
C GLU A 90 -10.35 17.68 0.96
N ILE A 91 -10.16 17.53 -0.34
CA ILE A 91 -8.84 17.37 -0.97
C ILE A 91 -8.12 18.73 -1.09
N ASN A 92 -8.85 19.77 -1.47
CA ASN A 92 -8.32 21.13 -1.57
C ASN A 92 -7.81 21.65 -0.21
N GLU A 93 -8.53 21.37 0.88
CA GLU A 93 -8.09 21.72 2.23
C GLU A 93 -6.73 21.04 2.58
N ILE A 94 -6.57 19.76 2.25
CA ILE A 94 -5.30 19.06 2.48
C ILE A 94 -4.18 19.64 1.60
N LEU A 95 -4.45 19.92 0.31
CA LEU A 95 -3.47 20.55 -0.58
C LEU A 95 -3.00 21.93 -0.07
N LYS A 96 -3.84 22.64 0.66
CA LYS A 96 -3.51 23.92 1.30
C LYS A 96 -2.92 23.80 2.70
N GLU A 97 -2.62 22.58 3.14
CA GLU A 97 -2.19 22.31 4.52
C GLU A 97 -3.16 22.88 5.57
N ASN A 98 -4.46 22.76 5.31
CA ASN A 98 -5.53 23.05 6.26
C ASN A 98 -6.15 21.74 6.73
N LEU A 99 -5.44 21.03 7.61
CA LEU A 99 -5.88 19.73 8.13
C LEU A 99 -6.90 19.93 9.24
N LEU A 100 -8.14 19.50 9.00
CA LEU A 100 -9.24 19.58 9.95
C LEU A 100 -9.61 18.18 10.44
N GLU A 101 -9.90 18.02 11.72
CA GLU A 101 -10.41 16.76 12.31
C GLU A 101 -11.77 16.32 11.74
N SER A 102 -12.51 17.24 11.13
CA SER A 102 -13.77 16.98 10.41
C SER A 102 -13.57 16.52 8.97
N ASN A 103 -12.33 16.56 8.44
CA ASN A 103 -12.07 16.14 7.08
C ASN A 103 -12.29 14.63 6.92
N PRO A 104 -13.09 14.18 5.93
CA PRO A 104 -13.36 12.76 5.71
C PRO A 104 -12.12 11.90 5.48
N MET A 105 -11.01 12.49 5.05
CA MET A 105 -9.74 11.78 4.86
C MET A 105 -9.05 11.38 6.17
N CYS A 106 -9.51 11.89 7.30
CA CYS A 106 -9.07 11.47 8.64
C CYS A 106 -9.75 10.16 9.11
N ASP A 107 -10.73 9.65 8.37
CA ASP A 107 -11.46 8.43 8.71
C ASP A 107 -10.64 7.19 8.36
N TRP A 108 -10.31 6.39 9.36
CA TRP A 108 -9.53 5.15 9.24
C TRP A 108 -10.38 3.87 9.26
N SER A 109 -11.71 3.98 9.43
CA SER A 109 -12.60 2.85 9.70
C SER A 109 -12.47 1.70 8.69
N LYS A 110 -12.27 2.01 7.39
CA LYS A 110 -12.14 1.00 6.35
C LYS A 110 -10.84 0.18 6.46
N PHE A 111 -9.75 0.76 6.96
CA PHE A 111 -8.54 0.01 7.27
C PHE A 111 -8.77 -0.95 8.44
N TYR A 112 -9.48 -0.51 9.49
CA TYR A 112 -9.87 -1.40 10.59
C TYR A 112 -10.86 -2.49 10.16
N THR A 113 -11.67 -2.28 9.12
CA THR A 113 -12.48 -3.35 8.51
C THR A 113 -11.59 -4.46 7.94
N VAL A 114 -10.52 -4.12 7.20
CA VAL A 114 -9.56 -5.13 6.71
C VAL A 114 -8.88 -5.84 7.87
N ILE A 115 -8.39 -5.07 8.85
CA ILE A 115 -7.71 -5.61 10.04
C ILE A 115 -8.62 -6.59 10.79
N ASN A 116 -9.90 -6.24 11.00
CA ASN A 116 -10.84 -7.10 11.70
C ASN A 116 -11.12 -8.40 10.94
N ARG A 117 -11.31 -8.35 9.62
CA ARG A 117 -11.46 -9.55 8.79
C ARG A 117 -10.22 -10.46 8.90
N CYS A 118 -9.01 -9.89 8.87
CA CYS A 118 -7.78 -10.66 9.08
C CYS A 118 -7.71 -11.28 10.47
N ASN A 119 -8.08 -10.53 11.52
CA ASN A 119 -8.13 -11.04 12.89
C ASN A 119 -9.15 -12.19 13.03
N THR A 120 -10.31 -12.06 12.36
CA THR A 120 -11.36 -13.09 12.34
C THR A 120 -10.84 -14.40 11.73
N VAL A 121 -10.12 -14.32 10.59
CA VAL A 121 -9.48 -15.51 10.00
C VAL A 121 -8.46 -16.13 10.97
N CYS A 122 -7.58 -15.31 11.57
CA CYS A 122 -6.60 -15.82 12.55
C CYS A 122 -7.26 -16.55 13.73
N HIS A 123 -8.46 -16.10 14.14
CA HIS A 123 -9.16 -16.70 15.27
C HIS A 123 -9.87 -18.01 14.92
N TYR A 124 -10.52 -18.08 13.76
CA TYR A 124 -11.36 -19.22 13.39
C TYR A 124 -10.66 -20.29 12.55
N ALA A 125 -9.68 -19.93 11.71
CA ALA A 125 -9.01 -20.88 10.84
C ALA A 125 -8.39 -22.09 11.60
N PRO A 126 -7.80 -21.93 12.80
CA PRO A 126 -7.32 -23.08 13.57
C PRO A 126 -8.43 -24.04 14.04
N LYS A 127 -9.66 -23.53 14.25
CA LYS A 127 -10.81 -24.38 14.61
C LYS A 127 -11.30 -25.20 13.41
N VAL A 128 -11.25 -24.61 12.22
CA VAL A 128 -11.60 -25.29 10.97
C VAL A 128 -10.58 -26.39 10.64
N GLU A 129 -9.29 -26.12 10.79
CA GLU A 129 -8.23 -27.12 10.57
C GLU A 129 -8.42 -28.35 11.48
N ALA A 130 -8.87 -28.17 12.72
CA ALA A 130 -9.11 -29.24 13.65
C ALA A 130 -10.30 -30.15 13.26
N ILE A 131 -11.20 -29.71 12.39
CA ILE A 131 -12.42 -30.45 12.01
C ILE A 131 -12.49 -30.83 10.53
N ASP A 132 -11.85 -30.08 9.62
CA ASP A 132 -11.83 -30.38 8.19
C ASP A 132 -10.51 -31.06 7.79
N PRO A 133 -10.54 -32.36 7.45
CA PRO A 133 -9.34 -33.10 7.05
C PRO A 133 -8.72 -32.63 5.72
N ASN A 134 -9.45 -31.82 4.93
CA ASN A 134 -8.95 -31.24 3.68
C ASN A 134 -8.21 -29.91 3.91
N TYR A 135 -8.24 -29.37 5.13
CA TYR A 135 -7.50 -28.17 5.50
C TYR A 135 -6.29 -28.54 6.34
N THR A 136 -5.15 -28.66 5.67
CA THR A 136 -3.91 -29.18 6.30
C THR A 136 -3.23 -28.14 7.21
N PRO A 137 -2.41 -28.60 8.19
CA PRO A 137 -1.61 -27.67 9.02
C PRO A 137 -0.70 -26.73 8.22
N ASP A 138 -0.17 -27.19 7.07
CA ASP A 138 0.67 -26.35 6.19
C ASP A 138 -0.17 -25.24 5.54
N GLU A 139 -1.37 -25.56 5.11
CA GLU A 139 -2.31 -24.57 4.55
C GLU A 139 -2.81 -23.59 5.60
N LEU A 140 -3.06 -24.04 6.83
CA LEU A 140 -3.37 -23.16 7.96
C LEU A 140 -2.24 -22.16 8.19
N ARG A 141 -0.98 -22.62 8.27
CA ARG A 141 0.17 -21.74 8.46
C ARG A 141 0.28 -20.71 7.32
N ALA A 142 0.12 -21.16 6.08
CA ALA A 142 0.13 -20.27 4.92
C ALA A 142 -1.01 -19.22 4.97
N THR A 143 -2.21 -19.63 5.37
CA THR A 143 -3.36 -18.72 5.55
C THR A 143 -3.08 -17.68 6.63
N ILE A 144 -2.55 -18.10 7.79
CA ILE A 144 -2.19 -17.18 8.89
C ILE A 144 -1.11 -16.19 8.43
N ALA A 145 -0.11 -16.65 7.69
CA ALA A 145 0.92 -15.78 7.12
C ALA A 145 0.33 -14.75 6.14
N GLU A 146 -0.59 -15.18 5.29
CA GLU A 146 -1.27 -14.35 4.32
C GLU A 146 -2.05 -13.21 4.99
N VAL A 147 -2.95 -13.52 5.91
CA VAL A 147 -3.78 -12.51 6.56
C VAL A 147 -2.99 -11.65 7.56
N SER A 148 -1.96 -12.20 8.21
CA SER A 148 -1.06 -11.43 9.08
C SER A 148 -0.28 -10.37 8.29
N THR A 149 0.14 -10.68 7.05
CA THR A 149 0.83 -9.72 6.18
C THR A 149 -0.12 -8.61 5.71
N LEU A 150 -1.37 -8.93 5.34
CA LEU A 150 -2.38 -7.90 5.00
C LEU A 150 -2.70 -6.99 6.20
N ARG A 151 -2.87 -7.57 7.39
CA ARG A 151 -3.07 -6.84 8.63
C ARG A 151 -1.91 -5.89 8.92
N ALA A 152 -0.68 -6.38 8.79
CA ALA A 152 0.53 -5.59 9.00
C ALA A 152 0.61 -4.42 7.99
N LEU A 153 0.29 -4.64 6.72
CA LEU A 153 0.21 -3.58 5.72
C LEU A 153 -0.77 -2.48 6.13
N CYS A 154 -1.97 -2.84 6.59
CA CYS A 154 -2.99 -1.87 7.01
C CYS A 154 -2.51 -1.05 8.23
N TYR A 155 -1.97 -1.68 9.26
CA TYR A 155 -1.41 -0.97 10.40
C TYR A 155 -0.23 -0.09 10.01
N PHE A 156 0.60 -0.53 9.07
CA PHE A 156 1.72 0.27 8.59
C PHE A 156 1.26 1.54 7.87
N TYR A 157 0.16 1.51 7.11
CA TYR A 157 -0.47 2.73 6.61
C TYR A 157 -0.97 3.63 7.74
N LEU A 158 -1.64 3.06 8.74
CA LEU A 158 -2.20 3.81 9.86
C LEU A 158 -1.13 4.54 10.68
N ILE A 159 -0.06 3.85 11.09
CA ILE A 159 1.00 4.48 11.91
C ILE A 159 1.79 5.53 11.12
N ARG A 160 2.01 5.34 9.82
CA ARG A 160 2.68 6.35 8.98
C ARG A 160 1.82 7.61 8.79
N THR A 161 0.50 7.48 8.91
CA THR A 161 -0.46 8.57 8.71
C THR A 161 -0.80 9.29 10.01
N PHE A 162 -1.08 8.56 11.10
CA PHE A 162 -1.62 9.10 12.35
C PHE A 162 -0.62 9.05 13.52
N ARG A 163 0.53 8.41 13.35
CA ARG A 163 1.56 8.11 14.34
C ARG A 163 1.09 7.03 15.32
N ASP A 164 0.28 7.39 16.29
CA ASP A 164 -0.20 6.50 17.36
C ASP A 164 -1.62 6.05 17.01
N VAL A 165 -1.94 4.75 17.15
CA VAL A 165 -3.24 4.21 16.74
C VAL A 165 -3.68 3.08 17.66
N PRO A 166 -4.99 2.82 17.85
CA PRO A 166 -5.43 1.63 18.55
C PRO A 166 -4.90 0.36 17.89
N TYR A 167 -4.20 -0.48 18.65
CA TYR A 167 -3.63 -1.73 18.13
C TYR A 167 -4.30 -2.93 18.78
N THR A 168 -4.79 -3.86 17.96
CA THR A 168 -5.38 -5.13 18.40
C THR A 168 -5.19 -6.22 17.37
N THR A 169 -4.97 -7.44 17.82
CA THR A 169 -4.98 -8.66 17.02
C THR A 169 -6.19 -9.54 17.34
N ALA A 170 -7.02 -9.12 18.28
CA ALA A 170 -8.27 -9.79 18.60
C ALA A 170 -9.36 -9.38 17.58
N PRO A 171 -10.19 -10.31 17.10
CA PRO A 171 -11.30 -9.98 16.22
C PRO A 171 -12.43 -9.32 17.02
N SER A 172 -13.18 -8.44 16.38
CA SER A 172 -14.45 -7.91 16.88
C SER A 172 -15.55 -8.84 16.39
N ILE A 173 -16.08 -9.68 17.28
CA ILE A 173 -17.04 -10.74 16.95
C ILE A 173 -18.44 -10.41 17.43
N ASP A 174 -18.55 -9.85 18.64
CA ASP A 174 -19.82 -9.55 19.31
C ASP A 174 -19.74 -8.29 20.18
N ASP A 175 -20.88 -7.84 20.68
CA ASP A 175 -21.02 -6.62 21.49
C ASP A 175 -20.46 -6.73 22.93
N SER A 176 -20.00 -7.91 23.35
CA SER A 176 -19.41 -8.13 24.68
C SER A 176 -17.97 -7.64 24.79
N GLN A 177 -17.33 -7.37 23.66
CA GLN A 177 -15.93 -6.98 23.60
C GLN A 177 -15.72 -5.49 23.87
N ASN A 178 -14.59 -5.15 24.49
CA ASN A 178 -14.22 -3.77 24.67
C ASN A 178 -13.57 -3.19 23.41
N TYR A 179 -14.31 -2.36 22.69
CA TYR A 179 -13.84 -1.65 21.49
C TYR A 179 -13.14 -0.33 21.82
N ILE A 180 -13.15 0.10 23.08
CA ILE A 180 -12.55 1.35 23.52
C ILE A 180 -11.10 1.07 23.91
N LEU A 181 -10.20 1.26 22.96
CA LEU A 181 -8.76 1.02 23.13
C LEU A 181 -7.99 2.34 23.07
N PRO A 182 -6.99 2.55 23.94
CA PRO A 182 -6.09 3.69 23.82
C PRO A 182 -5.25 3.59 22.54
N ALA A 183 -4.72 4.72 22.08
CA ALA A 183 -3.71 4.70 21.04
C ALA A 183 -2.41 4.07 21.55
N THR A 184 -1.87 3.13 20.78
CA THR A 184 -0.56 2.51 21.00
C THR A 184 0.48 3.34 20.26
N PRO A 185 1.63 3.68 20.89
CA PRO A 185 2.68 4.46 20.25
C PRO A 185 3.22 3.82 18.98
N PHE A 186 3.63 4.66 18.01
CA PHE A 186 4.17 4.25 16.72
C PHE A 186 5.19 3.12 16.83
N ASP A 187 6.22 3.30 17.67
CA ASP A 187 7.34 2.37 17.74
C ASP A 187 6.90 1.01 18.34
N ALA A 188 5.95 1.02 19.28
CA ALA A 188 5.40 -0.21 19.86
C ALA A 188 4.54 -0.98 18.84
N VAL A 189 3.75 -0.29 18.01
CA VAL A 189 3.04 -0.93 16.90
C VAL A 189 4.03 -1.49 15.89
N LEU A 190 5.02 -0.70 15.48
CA LEU A 190 6.06 -1.12 14.52
C LEU A 190 6.78 -2.40 14.98
N ASP A 191 7.18 -2.45 16.25
CA ASP A 191 7.82 -3.64 16.84
C ASP A 191 6.89 -4.85 16.81
N SER A 192 5.62 -4.67 17.18
CA SER A 192 4.62 -5.74 17.12
C SER A 192 4.38 -6.25 15.70
N LEU A 193 4.40 -5.37 14.67
CA LEU A 193 4.27 -5.79 13.27
C LEU A 193 5.47 -6.64 12.83
N ILE A 194 6.69 -6.22 13.20
CA ILE A 194 7.92 -6.96 12.90
C ILE A 194 7.88 -8.34 13.57
N GLU A 195 7.62 -8.39 14.88
CA GLU A 195 7.54 -9.64 15.64
C GLU A 195 6.53 -10.62 15.04
N ASN A 196 5.31 -10.15 14.74
CA ASN A 196 4.27 -10.99 14.15
C ASN A 196 4.68 -11.54 12.77
N LEU A 197 5.28 -10.70 11.91
CA LEU A 197 5.70 -11.15 10.58
C LEU A 197 6.93 -12.08 10.64
N GLU A 198 7.86 -11.85 11.56
CA GLU A 198 9.02 -12.76 11.76
C GLU A 198 8.58 -14.18 12.11
N LEU A 199 7.47 -14.35 12.85
CA LEU A 199 6.93 -15.67 13.19
C LEU A 199 6.37 -16.43 12.00
N VAL A 200 5.78 -15.74 11.01
CA VAL A 200 5.01 -16.35 9.92
C VAL A 200 5.63 -16.21 8.53
N LYS A 201 6.71 -15.45 8.39
CA LYS A 201 7.28 -15.06 7.09
C LYS A 201 7.64 -16.22 6.17
N ASP A 202 8.10 -17.34 6.74
CA ASP A 202 8.55 -18.50 5.98
C ASP A 202 7.41 -19.47 5.64
N ASP A 203 6.23 -19.30 6.27
CA ASP A 203 5.02 -20.06 5.99
C ASP A 203 4.22 -19.47 4.82
N ALA A 204 4.43 -18.21 4.47
CA ALA A 204 3.77 -17.58 3.33
C ALA A 204 4.08 -18.33 2.02
N VAL A 205 3.08 -18.44 1.16
CA VAL A 205 3.18 -19.13 -0.14
C VAL A 205 4.29 -18.51 -1.00
N ARG A 206 5.13 -19.33 -1.60
CA ARG A 206 6.22 -18.83 -2.48
C ARG A 206 5.68 -18.41 -3.85
N ARG A 207 4.72 -19.17 -4.39
CA ARG A 207 4.09 -18.95 -5.69
C ARG A 207 2.76 -19.69 -5.71
N TYR A 208 1.69 -19.05 -6.16
CA TYR A 208 0.37 -19.66 -6.32
C TYR A 208 0.28 -20.46 -7.61
N TYR A 209 0.82 -19.92 -8.71
CA TYR A 209 0.74 -20.50 -10.06
C TYR A 209 2.07 -20.40 -10.78
N THR A 210 2.27 -21.27 -11.75
CA THR A 210 3.36 -21.15 -12.73
C THR A 210 3.16 -19.90 -13.58
N ASP A 211 4.25 -19.36 -14.15
CA ASP A 211 4.19 -18.10 -14.92
C ASP A 211 3.34 -18.21 -16.21
N ASP A 212 3.12 -19.43 -16.73
CA ASP A 212 2.30 -19.68 -17.93
C ASP A 212 0.80 -19.81 -17.62
N SER A 213 0.41 -19.85 -16.35
CA SER A 213 -0.98 -19.98 -15.95
C SER A 213 -1.75 -18.68 -16.24
N PRO A 214 -3.01 -18.77 -16.74
CA PRO A 214 -3.90 -17.62 -16.82
C PRO A 214 -4.15 -16.94 -15.45
N SER A 215 -3.92 -17.67 -14.35
CA SER A 215 -4.06 -17.19 -12.98
C SER A 215 -2.75 -16.71 -12.36
N ALA A 216 -1.66 -16.61 -13.14
CA ALA A 216 -0.34 -16.18 -12.66
C ALA A 216 -0.35 -14.77 -12.03
N TYR A 217 -1.33 -13.92 -12.39
CA TYR A 217 -1.54 -12.62 -11.75
C TYR A 217 -1.69 -12.71 -10.22
N GLN A 218 -2.13 -13.84 -9.68
CA GLN A 218 -2.24 -14.06 -8.25
C GLN A 218 -0.87 -14.12 -7.54
N ASN A 219 0.23 -14.34 -8.27
CA ASN A 219 1.57 -14.30 -7.69
C ASN A 219 2.00 -12.90 -7.24
N SER A 220 1.30 -11.85 -7.69
CA SER A 220 1.54 -10.46 -7.26
C SER A 220 0.28 -9.75 -6.76
N SER A 221 -0.91 -10.36 -6.89
CA SER A 221 -2.15 -9.81 -6.34
C SER A 221 -2.65 -10.52 -5.07
N ARG A 222 -1.95 -11.58 -4.65
CA ARG A 222 -2.10 -12.20 -3.34
C ARG A 222 -0.78 -12.14 -2.58
N VAL A 223 -0.85 -12.28 -1.27
CA VAL A 223 0.35 -12.28 -0.41
C VAL A 223 1.22 -13.48 -0.75
N THR A 224 2.45 -13.21 -1.13
CA THR A 224 3.51 -14.21 -1.25
C THR A 224 4.61 -13.95 -0.22
N ARG A 225 5.48 -14.92 0.00
CA ARG A 225 6.68 -14.78 0.84
C ARG A 225 7.52 -13.56 0.45
N TRP A 226 7.57 -13.24 -0.82
CA TRP A 226 8.35 -12.12 -1.34
C TRP A 226 7.74 -10.77 -0.96
N PHE A 227 6.42 -10.67 -0.92
CA PHE A 227 5.74 -9.51 -0.38
C PHE A 227 5.97 -9.39 1.15
N THR A 228 5.83 -10.49 1.89
CA THR A 228 6.10 -10.48 3.35
C THR A 228 7.52 -10.02 3.65
N TYR A 229 8.52 -10.50 2.89
CA TYR A 229 9.91 -10.06 3.04
C TYR A 229 10.11 -8.60 2.66
N THR A 230 9.45 -8.12 1.59
CA THR A 230 9.54 -6.71 1.19
C THR A 230 8.91 -5.79 2.25
N LEU A 231 7.77 -6.17 2.81
CA LEU A 231 7.15 -5.45 3.92
C LEU A 231 8.05 -5.44 5.16
N LEU A 232 8.65 -6.58 5.52
CA LEU A 232 9.64 -6.65 6.61
C LEU A 232 10.84 -5.73 6.35
N ALA A 233 11.36 -5.70 5.12
CA ALA A 233 12.47 -4.81 4.77
C ALA A 233 12.11 -3.34 4.99
N ASP A 234 10.90 -2.93 4.60
CA ASP A 234 10.41 -1.56 4.81
C ASP A 234 10.18 -1.25 6.30
N LEU A 235 9.57 -2.18 7.07
CA LEU A 235 9.38 -2.03 8.51
C LEU A 235 10.73 -1.89 9.25
N TYR A 236 11.73 -2.70 8.90
CA TYR A 236 13.07 -2.61 9.47
C TYR A 236 13.78 -1.30 9.08
N LEU A 237 13.57 -0.80 7.85
CA LEU A 237 14.07 0.50 7.43
C LEU A 237 13.49 1.63 8.31
N TRP A 238 12.18 1.59 8.60
CA TRP A 238 11.52 2.54 9.50
C TRP A 238 11.97 2.43 10.95
N LYS A 239 12.32 1.21 11.40
CA LYS A 239 12.88 0.95 12.72
C LYS A 239 14.31 1.45 12.86
N GLY A 240 15.04 1.61 11.75
CA GLY A 240 16.47 1.92 11.72
C GLY A 240 17.37 0.69 11.86
N ASP A 241 16.80 -0.52 11.73
CA ASP A 241 17.55 -1.79 11.67
C ASP A 241 17.93 -2.09 10.21
N TYR A 242 19.00 -1.43 9.77
CA TYR A 242 19.42 -1.45 8.37
C TYR A 242 19.95 -2.81 7.94
N ASP A 243 20.56 -3.57 8.83
CA ASP A 243 21.11 -4.91 8.50
C ASP A 243 19.98 -5.90 8.19
N ASN A 244 18.89 -5.90 8.97
CA ASN A 244 17.74 -6.72 8.66
C ASN A 244 16.98 -6.22 7.41
N ALA A 245 16.90 -4.90 7.19
CA ALA A 245 16.33 -4.35 5.96
C ALA A 245 17.09 -4.85 4.72
N ILE A 246 18.42 -4.77 4.70
CA ILE A 246 19.29 -5.26 3.64
C ILE A 246 19.10 -6.77 3.43
N LYS A 247 19.12 -7.54 4.50
CA LYS A 247 18.96 -9.02 4.48
C LYS A 247 17.66 -9.44 3.76
N TYR A 248 16.52 -8.79 4.06
CA TYR A 248 15.26 -9.13 3.41
C TYR A 248 15.19 -8.65 1.97
N CYS A 249 15.78 -7.49 1.66
CA CYS A 249 15.96 -7.06 0.27
C CYS A 249 16.76 -8.08 -0.55
N ASP A 250 17.88 -8.58 -0.02
CA ASP A 250 18.71 -9.56 -0.71
C ASP A 250 17.95 -10.86 -1.00
N ARG A 251 17.14 -11.35 -0.07
CA ARG A 251 16.30 -12.54 -0.30
C ARG A 251 15.32 -12.34 -1.47
N VAL A 252 14.73 -11.16 -1.59
CA VAL A 252 13.83 -10.86 -2.72
C VAL A 252 14.59 -10.71 -4.03
N LEU A 253 15.75 -10.05 -4.02
CA LEU A 253 16.61 -9.91 -5.19
C LEU A 253 17.12 -11.28 -5.68
N ASP A 254 17.51 -12.18 -4.78
CA ASP A 254 17.94 -13.54 -5.12
C ASP A 254 16.80 -14.35 -5.74
N PHE A 255 15.58 -14.22 -5.21
CA PHE A 255 14.41 -14.84 -5.84
C PHE A 255 14.19 -14.32 -7.27
N LYS A 256 14.28 -13.01 -7.51
CA LYS A 256 14.09 -12.44 -8.84
C LYS A 256 15.20 -12.88 -9.81
N ARG A 257 16.44 -13.03 -9.35
CA ARG A 257 17.53 -13.64 -10.14
C ARG A 257 17.23 -15.09 -10.50
N GLN A 258 16.74 -15.87 -9.55
CA GLN A 258 16.33 -17.24 -9.79
C GLN A 258 15.17 -17.32 -10.79
N GLN A 259 14.12 -16.51 -10.61
CA GLN A 259 12.97 -16.44 -11.52
C GLN A 259 13.43 -16.09 -12.95
N TYR A 260 14.29 -15.09 -13.10
CA TYR A 260 14.88 -14.72 -14.40
C TYR A 260 15.60 -15.89 -15.07
N LYS A 261 16.41 -16.63 -14.29
CA LYS A 261 17.14 -17.79 -14.79
C LYS A 261 16.18 -18.90 -15.24
N GLU A 262 15.16 -19.22 -14.44
CA GLU A 262 14.14 -20.21 -14.79
C GLU A 262 13.41 -19.85 -16.08
N MET A 263 13.05 -18.56 -16.27
CA MET A 263 12.44 -18.07 -17.50
C MET A 263 13.40 -18.16 -18.70
N LEU A 264 14.65 -17.78 -18.53
CA LEU A 264 15.67 -17.85 -19.58
C LEU A 264 15.94 -19.30 -20.00
N ASP A 265 16.03 -20.23 -19.05
CA ASP A 265 16.23 -21.68 -19.31
C ASP A 265 15.04 -22.28 -20.10
N ARG A 266 13.81 -21.79 -19.86
CA ARG A 266 12.60 -22.21 -20.55
C ARG A 266 12.46 -21.61 -21.94
N GLU A 267 12.70 -20.31 -22.10
CA GLU A 267 12.41 -19.55 -23.32
C GLU A 267 13.64 -19.38 -24.22
N GLY A 268 14.83 -19.66 -23.70
CA GLY A 268 16.10 -19.50 -24.40
C GLY A 268 16.55 -18.06 -24.56
N LYS A 269 15.61 -17.10 -24.60
CA LYS A 269 15.89 -15.66 -24.73
C LYS A 269 14.72 -14.85 -24.15
N LEU A 270 15.05 -13.79 -23.43
CA LEU A 270 14.08 -12.82 -22.92
C LEU A 270 14.30 -11.47 -23.62
N ASP A 271 13.33 -11.04 -24.42
CA ASP A 271 13.46 -9.82 -25.24
C ASP A 271 13.09 -8.53 -24.51
N ASN A 272 12.52 -8.62 -23.32
CA ASN A 272 12.02 -7.48 -22.53
C ASN A 272 12.66 -7.33 -21.15
N ILE A 273 13.53 -8.27 -20.73
CA ILE A 273 14.21 -8.23 -19.43
C ILE A 273 15.72 -8.28 -19.66
N GLU A 274 16.47 -7.41 -19.00
CA GLU A 274 17.92 -7.34 -19.05
C GLU A 274 18.51 -7.36 -17.63
N LEU A 275 19.73 -7.89 -17.50
CA LEU A 275 20.50 -7.84 -16.27
C LEU A 275 21.23 -6.50 -16.15
N TYR A 276 20.81 -5.65 -15.22
CA TYR A 276 21.51 -4.43 -14.85
C TYR A 276 22.40 -4.71 -13.63
N ASP A 277 23.70 -4.87 -13.87
CA ASP A 277 24.70 -5.27 -12.84
C ASP A 277 24.21 -6.46 -11.99
N GLY A 278 23.67 -7.51 -12.63
CA GLY A 278 23.21 -8.74 -12.01
C GLY A 278 21.81 -8.70 -11.38
N ILE A 279 21.06 -7.62 -11.56
CA ILE A 279 19.64 -7.54 -11.19
C ILE A 279 18.79 -7.52 -12.47
N PRO A 280 17.85 -8.48 -12.63
CA PRO A 280 16.97 -8.50 -13.79
C PRO A 280 15.91 -7.41 -13.68
N LEU A 281 15.84 -6.55 -14.69
CA LEU A 281 14.85 -5.48 -14.79
C LEU A 281 14.18 -5.51 -16.16
N ILE A 282 12.91 -5.13 -16.19
CA ILE A 282 12.21 -4.91 -17.46
C ILE A 282 12.86 -3.70 -18.15
N MET A 283 13.27 -3.87 -19.41
CA MET A 283 13.84 -2.78 -20.20
C MET A 283 12.78 -1.72 -20.50
N GLU A 284 13.16 -0.46 -20.41
CA GLU A 284 12.28 0.65 -20.81
C GLU A 284 12.04 0.67 -22.32
N ARG A 285 13.05 0.37 -23.08
CA ARG A 285 13.00 0.27 -24.54
C ARG A 285 13.44 -1.11 -24.99
N LYS A 286 12.65 -1.75 -25.85
CA LYS A 286 13.08 -2.97 -26.51
C LYS A 286 14.31 -2.70 -27.37
N ASN A 287 15.19 -3.69 -27.50
CA ASN A 287 16.40 -3.59 -28.31
C ASN A 287 16.11 -3.01 -29.71
N GLY A 288 16.81 -1.94 -30.07
CA GLY A 288 16.68 -1.25 -31.36
C GLY A 288 15.48 -0.30 -31.47
N SER A 289 14.67 -0.15 -30.44
CA SER A 289 13.53 0.78 -30.43
C SER A 289 13.93 2.18 -29.96
N THR A 290 13.34 3.20 -30.60
CA THR A 290 13.40 4.60 -30.15
C THR A 290 12.21 4.97 -29.26
N THR A 291 11.28 4.02 -29.00
CA THR A 291 10.06 4.25 -28.22
C THR A 291 10.23 3.79 -26.79
N CYS A 292 9.84 4.64 -25.84
CA CYS A 292 9.65 4.29 -24.44
C CYS A 292 8.32 3.56 -24.20
N GLY A 293 8.16 2.95 -23.05
CA GLY A 293 6.89 2.46 -22.56
C GLY A 293 6.82 0.95 -22.40
N ASN A 294 7.91 0.22 -22.61
CA ASN A 294 7.88 -1.24 -22.39
C ASN A 294 7.70 -1.58 -20.91
N PHE A 295 8.55 -1.03 -20.04
CA PHE A 295 8.40 -1.16 -18.59
C PHE A 295 7.06 -0.58 -18.10
N TYR A 296 6.72 0.63 -18.56
CA TYR A 296 5.51 1.30 -18.16
C TYR A 296 4.25 0.48 -18.46
N ASN A 297 4.13 -0.06 -19.70
CA ASN A 297 2.96 -0.85 -20.08
C ASN A 297 2.85 -2.15 -19.28
N GLU A 298 3.97 -2.82 -19.01
CA GLU A 298 3.96 -4.05 -18.23
C GLU A 298 3.54 -3.79 -16.79
N MET A 299 4.06 -2.71 -16.15
CA MET A 299 3.79 -2.42 -14.74
C MET A 299 2.46 -1.67 -14.51
N PHE A 300 2.20 -0.63 -15.30
CA PHE A 300 1.06 0.27 -15.07
C PHE A 300 -0.03 0.14 -16.12
N GLY A 301 0.29 -0.43 -17.27
CA GLY A 301 -0.64 -0.76 -18.34
C GLY A 301 -1.39 -2.05 -18.08
N THR A 302 -0.70 -3.17 -18.13
CA THR A 302 -1.27 -4.51 -17.91
C THR A 302 -1.35 -4.86 -16.43
N GLY A 303 -0.33 -4.50 -15.66
CA GLY A 303 -0.13 -4.89 -14.27
C GLY A 303 0.37 -6.33 -14.14
N ASN A 304 0.75 -6.70 -12.92
CA ASN A 304 1.25 -8.04 -12.57
C ASN A 304 2.46 -8.47 -13.42
N GLY A 305 3.34 -7.51 -13.77
CA GLY A 305 4.53 -7.76 -14.56
C GLY A 305 5.64 -8.45 -13.76
N PHE A 306 6.77 -8.74 -14.44
CA PHE A 306 7.91 -9.42 -13.83
C PHE A 306 8.42 -8.70 -12.55
N GLU A 307 8.45 -7.38 -12.54
CA GLU A 307 8.91 -6.60 -11.39
C GLU A 307 7.85 -6.44 -10.28
N SER A 308 6.60 -6.84 -10.49
CA SER A 308 5.54 -6.77 -9.47
C SER A 308 5.87 -7.68 -8.28
N ILE A 309 5.61 -7.15 -7.07
CA ILE A 309 5.71 -7.90 -5.81
C ILE A 309 4.35 -7.98 -5.16
N PHE A 310 3.65 -6.85 -5.02
CA PHE A 310 2.28 -6.83 -4.57
C PHE A 310 1.52 -5.64 -5.16
N GLU A 311 0.38 -5.95 -5.80
CA GLU A 311 -0.54 -4.99 -6.40
C GLU A 311 -1.97 -5.27 -5.93
N ILE A 312 -2.73 -4.24 -5.63
CA ILE A 312 -4.17 -4.37 -5.47
C ILE A 312 -4.77 -4.49 -6.87
N TYR A 313 -5.39 -5.64 -7.13
CA TYR A 313 -5.91 -6.01 -8.43
C TYR A 313 -7.29 -5.41 -8.67
N TYR A 314 -7.52 -4.85 -9.85
CA TYR A 314 -8.80 -4.26 -10.24
C TYR A 314 -9.28 -4.81 -11.57
N ARG A 315 -10.61 -5.00 -11.69
CA ARG A 315 -11.34 -5.32 -12.92
C ARG A 315 -12.71 -4.66 -12.86
N ALA A 316 -12.87 -3.55 -13.56
CA ALA A 316 -14.09 -2.74 -13.53
C ALA A 316 -15.33 -3.53 -14.03
N ASN A 317 -15.15 -4.40 -15.03
CA ASN A 317 -16.20 -5.30 -15.54
C ASN A 317 -16.64 -6.39 -14.54
N GLN A 318 -15.89 -6.59 -13.46
CA GLN A 318 -16.22 -7.51 -12.36
C GLN A 318 -16.62 -6.77 -11.07
N GLY A 319 -16.90 -5.46 -11.16
CA GLY A 319 -17.33 -4.63 -10.04
C GLY A 319 -16.20 -4.08 -9.15
N ALA A 320 -14.94 -4.39 -9.46
CA ALA A 320 -13.78 -3.86 -8.74
C ALA A 320 -13.06 -2.81 -9.60
N ALA A 321 -13.31 -1.53 -9.33
CA ALA A 321 -12.74 -0.41 -10.06
C ALA A 321 -11.73 0.40 -9.25
N ASN A 322 -10.63 0.81 -9.89
CA ASN A 322 -9.69 1.75 -9.34
C ASN A 322 -10.22 3.19 -9.49
N SER A 323 -11.06 3.61 -8.56
CA SER A 323 -11.70 4.92 -8.59
C SER A 323 -10.74 6.08 -8.32
N TRP A 324 -9.65 5.87 -7.57
CA TRP A 324 -8.64 6.88 -7.31
C TRP A 324 -7.97 7.34 -8.62
N VAL A 325 -7.39 6.40 -9.37
CA VAL A 325 -6.70 6.71 -10.62
C VAL A 325 -7.66 7.38 -11.61
N ASN A 326 -8.85 6.82 -11.78
CA ASN A 326 -9.82 7.33 -12.73
C ASN A 326 -10.32 8.76 -12.40
N SER A 327 -10.54 9.04 -11.11
CA SER A 327 -11.08 10.33 -10.67
C SER A 327 -10.00 11.39 -10.48
N TYR A 328 -8.85 11.01 -9.93
CA TYR A 328 -7.84 11.99 -9.49
C TYR A 328 -6.73 12.20 -10.52
N TYR A 329 -6.35 11.16 -11.28
CA TYR A 329 -5.36 11.31 -12.36
C TYR A 329 -6.01 11.54 -13.72
N GLY A 330 -7.30 11.24 -13.84
CA GLY A 330 -8.08 11.45 -15.03
C GLY A 330 -8.21 10.20 -15.91
N ASN A 331 -8.98 10.35 -16.99
CA ASN A 331 -9.28 9.30 -17.94
C ASN A 331 -9.44 9.88 -19.35
N SER A 332 -9.94 9.09 -20.31
CA SER A 332 -10.18 9.57 -21.68
C SER A 332 -11.14 10.77 -21.78
N ASN A 333 -12.09 10.90 -20.85
CA ASN A 333 -13.09 11.97 -20.82
C ASN A 333 -12.63 13.18 -20.00
N ASN A 334 -11.86 12.97 -18.93
CA ASN A 334 -11.31 14.02 -18.08
C ASN A 334 -9.77 13.92 -18.06
N VAL A 335 -9.15 14.50 -19.07
CA VAL A 335 -7.70 14.37 -19.30
C VAL A 335 -6.85 14.94 -18.16
N LEU A 336 -7.26 16.08 -17.57
CA LEU A 336 -6.49 16.69 -16.49
C LEU A 336 -6.61 15.93 -15.17
N GLY A 337 -7.77 15.36 -14.88
CA GLY A 337 -8.05 14.81 -13.56
C GLY A 337 -8.27 15.91 -12.50
N ARG A 338 -8.50 15.47 -11.25
CA ARG A 338 -8.65 16.37 -10.09
C ARG A 338 -7.31 16.85 -9.54
N LEU A 339 -6.25 16.14 -9.84
CA LEU A 339 -4.88 16.45 -9.43
C LEU A 339 -4.00 16.64 -10.66
N ALA A 340 -2.96 17.46 -10.51
CA ALA A 340 -1.98 17.75 -11.54
C ALA A 340 -0.56 17.72 -10.95
N ALA A 341 0.43 17.61 -11.83
CA ALA A 341 1.84 17.74 -11.47
C ALA A 341 2.23 19.23 -11.37
N PRO A 342 3.02 19.62 -10.38
CA PRO A 342 3.53 20.99 -10.28
C PRO A 342 4.57 21.29 -11.37
N ASP A 343 4.66 22.56 -11.74
CA ASP A 343 5.55 23.03 -12.82
C ASP A 343 7.03 22.77 -12.52
N PHE A 344 7.44 22.93 -11.27
CA PHE A 344 8.86 22.83 -10.90
C PHE A 344 9.49 21.45 -11.21
N LEU A 345 8.69 20.39 -11.38
CA LEU A 345 9.23 19.08 -11.77
C LEU A 345 9.90 19.11 -13.15
N PHE A 346 9.57 20.06 -14.00
CA PHE A 346 10.08 20.20 -15.37
C PHE A 346 10.86 21.47 -15.64
N GLU A 347 10.61 22.53 -14.87
CA GLU A 347 11.24 23.82 -15.09
C GLU A 347 12.58 23.91 -14.40
N ASN A 348 13.52 24.58 -15.05
CA ASN A 348 14.64 25.21 -14.36
C ASN A 348 14.06 26.29 -13.45
N VAL A 349 13.69 25.92 -12.23
CA VAL A 349 13.18 26.86 -11.25
C VAL A 349 14.35 27.65 -10.72
N ALA A 350 14.47 28.90 -11.10
CA ALA A 350 15.45 29.89 -10.68
C ALA A 350 16.92 29.40 -10.65
N GLU A 351 17.86 30.26 -10.87
CA GLU A 351 19.29 29.98 -10.84
C GLU A 351 19.65 29.11 -9.61
N GLY A 352 20.16 27.89 -9.88
CA GLY A 352 20.64 26.96 -8.87
C GLY A 352 19.74 25.78 -8.53
N LYS A 353 18.54 25.63 -9.12
CA LYS A 353 17.70 24.43 -8.94
C LYS A 353 17.77 23.53 -10.17
N ASN A 354 18.17 22.28 -9.97
CA ASN A 354 18.19 21.27 -11.00
C ASN A 354 16.76 20.79 -11.31
N GLN A 355 16.49 20.50 -12.59
CA GLN A 355 15.29 19.77 -12.99
C GLN A 355 15.32 18.38 -12.35
N LEU A 356 14.15 17.89 -11.88
CA LEU A 356 14.04 16.53 -11.36
C LEU A 356 14.40 15.51 -12.45
N PHE A 357 13.85 15.67 -13.65
CA PHE A 357 14.07 14.77 -14.78
C PHE A 357 15.08 15.31 -15.76
N LYS A 358 15.97 14.43 -16.24
CA LYS A 358 16.77 14.70 -17.43
C LYS A 358 15.89 14.62 -18.68
N ALA A 359 16.28 15.31 -19.75
CA ALA A 359 15.50 15.35 -21.01
C ALA A 359 15.22 13.98 -21.63
N LYS A 360 16.07 13.00 -21.39
CA LYS A 360 15.94 11.62 -21.92
C LYS A 360 15.31 10.64 -20.96
N ASP A 361 14.95 11.07 -19.75
CA ASP A 361 14.32 10.20 -18.76
C ASP A 361 12.89 9.85 -19.19
N CYS A 362 12.67 8.58 -19.53
CA CYS A 362 11.39 8.10 -20.05
C CYS A 362 10.25 8.30 -19.04
N ARG A 363 10.53 8.21 -17.74
CA ARG A 363 9.56 8.34 -16.65
C ARG A 363 8.83 9.69 -16.66
N ALA A 364 9.50 10.76 -17.09
CA ALA A 364 8.87 12.07 -17.22
C ALA A 364 7.68 12.04 -18.18
N TYR A 365 7.87 11.41 -19.34
CA TYR A 365 6.83 11.31 -20.39
C TYR A 365 5.75 10.28 -20.06
N GLU A 366 6.10 9.26 -19.30
CA GLU A 366 5.20 8.21 -18.86
C GLU A 366 4.31 8.63 -17.70
N ALA A 367 4.82 9.49 -16.83
CA ALA A 367 4.10 9.95 -15.66
C ALA A 367 3.28 11.21 -15.91
N ILE A 368 3.72 12.08 -16.83
CA ILE A 368 3.15 13.42 -16.98
C ILE A 368 2.97 13.80 -18.45
N GLN A 369 1.81 14.36 -18.74
CA GLN A 369 1.52 15.03 -20.01
C GLN A 369 1.49 16.54 -19.77
N ALA A 370 2.62 17.18 -19.99
CA ALA A 370 2.74 18.62 -19.85
C ALA A 370 2.09 19.37 -21.04
N SER A 371 1.44 20.49 -20.76
CA SER A 371 0.90 21.43 -21.75
C SER A 371 1.19 22.87 -21.31
N ASN A 372 0.87 23.85 -22.14
CA ASN A 372 1.08 25.25 -21.80
C ASN A 372 0.24 25.73 -20.60
N SER A 373 -0.85 25.03 -20.28
CA SER A 373 -1.80 25.43 -19.23
C SER A 373 -1.94 24.44 -18.09
N SER A 374 -1.40 23.21 -18.22
CA SER A 374 -1.55 22.20 -17.19
C SER A 374 -0.60 21.01 -17.39
N ASN A 375 -0.28 20.32 -16.31
CA ASN A 375 0.55 19.12 -16.29
C ASN A 375 -0.29 17.94 -15.81
N ALA A 376 -0.98 17.27 -16.74
CA ALA A 376 -1.86 16.16 -16.40
C ALA A 376 -1.04 14.94 -15.94
N ILE A 377 -1.45 14.31 -14.84
CA ILE A 377 -0.91 13.04 -14.39
C ILE A 377 -1.41 11.95 -15.34
N VAL A 378 -0.51 11.20 -15.97
CA VAL A 378 -0.85 10.12 -16.91
C VAL A 378 -0.43 8.75 -16.43
N LYS A 379 0.35 8.66 -15.37
CA LYS A 379 0.72 7.38 -14.75
C LYS A 379 -0.53 6.59 -14.38
N TYR A 380 -0.59 5.32 -14.67
CA TYR A 380 -1.76 4.42 -14.59
C TYR A 380 -2.89 4.70 -15.58
N THR A 381 -3.03 5.91 -16.11
CA THR A 381 -4.17 6.27 -16.95
C THR A 381 -3.91 6.16 -18.45
N ARG A 382 -2.66 5.91 -18.83
CA ARG A 382 -2.24 5.74 -20.22
C ARG A 382 -1.88 4.28 -20.49
N THR A 383 -2.09 3.84 -21.72
CA THR A 383 -1.58 2.58 -22.27
C THR A 383 -0.88 2.87 -23.60
N GLY A 384 0.03 2.01 -24.02
CA GLY A 384 0.78 2.18 -25.27
C GLY A 384 2.17 2.77 -25.05
N SER A 385 2.81 3.21 -26.13
CA SER A 385 4.19 3.69 -26.14
C SER A 385 4.29 5.18 -26.52
N VAL A 386 5.39 5.79 -26.14
CA VAL A 386 5.72 7.17 -26.45
C VAL A 386 7.02 7.22 -27.23
N SER A 387 6.99 7.76 -28.45
CA SER A 387 8.18 8.15 -29.17
C SER A 387 8.43 9.63 -28.98
N PHE A 388 9.64 10.03 -28.64
CA PHE A 388 9.99 11.44 -28.57
C PHE A 388 11.12 11.76 -29.54
N THR A 389 10.88 12.83 -30.31
CA THR A 389 11.82 13.36 -31.32
C THR A 389 12.67 14.50 -30.77
N THR A 390 12.24 15.12 -29.67
CA THR A 390 12.96 16.18 -28.98
C THR A 390 13.26 15.80 -27.54
N GLN A 391 14.27 16.44 -27.00
CA GLN A 391 14.74 16.24 -25.62
C GLN A 391 14.05 17.16 -24.60
N ASN A 392 12.95 17.83 -25.01
CA ASN A 392 12.25 18.78 -24.14
C ASN A 392 10.92 18.18 -23.65
N VAL A 393 10.81 17.94 -22.35
CA VAL A 393 9.62 17.39 -21.70
C VAL A 393 8.36 18.25 -21.96
N ARG A 394 8.51 19.54 -22.15
CA ARG A 394 7.38 20.46 -22.40
C ARG A 394 6.97 20.52 -23.88
N ASN A 395 7.78 20.04 -24.79
CA ASN A 395 7.43 20.12 -26.21
C ASN A 395 6.64 18.88 -26.66
N ILE A 396 5.39 18.80 -26.20
CA ILE A 396 4.46 17.70 -26.51
C ILE A 396 4.15 17.61 -28.01
N ALA A 397 4.22 18.73 -28.75
CA ALA A 397 3.97 18.72 -30.19
C ALA A 397 4.94 17.83 -30.98
N SER A 398 6.09 17.50 -30.40
CA SER A 398 7.08 16.58 -30.98
C SER A 398 7.01 15.15 -30.45
N LEU A 399 6.07 14.87 -29.53
CA LEU A 399 5.81 13.52 -29.04
C LEU A 399 4.86 12.81 -30.00
N ASN A 400 5.32 11.73 -30.61
CA ASN A 400 4.41 10.83 -31.31
C ASN A 400 3.76 9.90 -30.27
N LEU A 401 2.58 10.30 -29.79
CA LEU A 401 1.80 9.55 -28.82
C LEU A 401 1.07 8.42 -29.53
N GLN A 402 1.64 7.22 -29.52
CA GLN A 402 0.92 5.98 -29.84
C GLN A 402 0.15 5.43 -28.63
N SER A 403 -0.03 6.25 -27.63
CA SER A 403 -0.67 5.90 -26.38
C SER A 403 -2.06 6.51 -26.28
N GLN A 404 -2.98 5.75 -25.71
CA GLN A 404 -4.34 6.19 -25.42
C GLN A 404 -4.58 6.22 -23.92
N ARG A 405 -5.43 7.15 -23.48
CA ARG A 405 -5.91 7.12 -22.11
C ARG A 405 -6.93 6.03 -21.94
N ARG A 406 -6.91 5.37 -20.78
CA ARG A 406 -7.92 4.39 -20.40
C ARG A 406 -9.27 5.05 -20.28
N SER A 407 -10.30 4.37 -20.78
CA SER A 407 -11.71 4.68 -20.54
C SER A 407 -12.25 3.96 -19.29
N ASP A 408 -11.62 2.86 -18.91
CA ASP A 408 -11.98 2.02 -17.78
C ASP A 408 -11.12 2.33 -16.54
N SER A 409 -11.47 1.70 -15.42
CA SER A 409 -10.82 1.88 -14.12
C SER A 409 -10.08 0.60 -13.68
N ASP A 410 -9.44 -0.09 -14.61
CA ASP A 410 -8.81 -1.40 -14.41
C ASP A 410 -7.33 -1.34 -13.99
N ALA A 411 -6.75 -0.14 -13.83
CA ALA A 411 -5.36 -0.04 -13.42
C ALA A 411 -5.15 -0.62 -12.01
N ASN A 412 -4.27 -1.60 -11.88
CA ASN A 412 -3.87 -2.12 -10.57
C ASN A 412 -3.15 -1.02 -9.76
N TRP A 413 -3.30 -1.05 -8.43
CA TRP A 413 -2.57 -0.14 -7.57
C TRP A 413 -1.33 -0.84 -7.02
N VAL A 414 -0.15 -0.36 -7.41
CA VAL A 414 1.14 -0.97 -7.04
C VAL A 414 1.50 -0.58 -5.61
N ILE A 415 1.56 -1.55 -4.71
CA ILE A 415 2.04 -1.36 -3.33
C ILE A 415 3.55 -1.51 -3.28
N TYR A 416 4.08 -2.64 -3.79
CA TYR A 416 5.51 -2.90 -3.88
C TYR A 416 5.88 -3.51 -5.23
N ARG A 417 7.01 -3.05 -5.76
CA ARG A 417 7.65 -3.57 -6.96
C ARG A 417 9.17 -3.67 -6.75
N LEU A 418 9.88 -4.28 -7.67
CA LEU A 418 11.31 -4.57 -7.51
C LEU A 418 12.16 -3.30 -7.26
N SER A 419 11.77 -2.15 -7.82
CA SER A 419 12.42 -0.88 -7.53
C SER A 419 12.29 -0.44 -6.07
N ASP A 420 11.20 -0.81 -5.37
CA ASP A 420 11.08 -0.56 -3.93
C ASP A 420 12.18 -1.30 -3.17
N VAL A 421 12.38 -2.59 -3.47
CA VAL A 421 13.41 -3.42 -2.84
C VAL A 421 14.80 -2.85 -3.08
N ILE A 422 15.09 -2.44 -4.32
CA ILE A 422 16.38 -1.84 -4.71
C ILE A 422 16.64 -0.54 -3.93
N LEU A 423 15.64 0.34 -3.83
CA LEU A 423 15.82 1.64 -3.19
C LEU A 423 15.68 1.58 -1.66
N ILE A 424 14.95 0.61 -1.09
CA ILE A 424 14.99 0.29 0.34
C ILE A 424 16.40 -0.17 0.72
N LYS A 425 16.99 -1.08 -0.06
CA LYS A 425 18.36 -1.55 0.17
C LYS A 425 19.37 -0.40 0.07
N ALA A 426 19.29 0.42 -0.97
CA ALA A 426 20.18 1.58 -1.13
C ALA A 426 20.06 2.57 0.03
N GLU A 427 18.83 2.85 0.50
CA GLU A 427 18.60 3.73 1.67
C GLU A 427 19.19 3.13 2.95
N ALA A 428 19.00 1.82 3.17
CA ALA A 428 19.55 1.14 4.33
C ALA A 428 21.09 1.14 4.34
N GLU A 429 21.73 0.92 3.19
CA GLU A 429 23.19 0.98 3.06
C GLU A 429 23.74 2.40 3.33
N ILE A 430 23.10 3.43 2.78
CA ILE A 430 23.50 4.84 3.04
C ILE A 430 23.29 5.19 4.53
N ALA A 431 22.14 4.80 5.09
CA ALA A 431 21.80 5.13 6.48
C ALA A 431 22.64 4.36 7.50
N ARG A 432 23.02 3.10 7.20
CA ARG A 432 23.97 2.32 8.01
C ARG A 432 25.30 3.02 8.15
N GLY A 433 25.70 3.80 7.14
CA GLY A 433 26.90 4.61 7.16
C GLY A 433 28.13 3.86 6.64
N GLY A 434 29.27 4.51 6.72
CA GLY A 434 30.56 4.09 6.17
C GLY A 434 31.20 5.20 5.36
N ASP A 435 32.37 4.92 4.80
CA ASP A 435 33.13 5.87 3.98
C ASP A 435 32.99 5.61 2.48
N ASP A 436 32.43 4.47 2.10
CA ASP A 436 32.22 4.06 0.71
C ASP A 436 30.76 3.65 0.48
N PHE A 437 30.11 4.31 -0.44
CA PHE A 437 28.71 4.08 -0.82
C PHE A 437 28.58 3.52 -2.24
N THR A 438 29.62 2.86 -2.74
CA THR A 438 29.66 2.30 -4.11
C THR A 438 28.47 1.36 -4.37
N ASP A 439 28.15 0.45 -3.44
CA ASP A 439 27.05 -0.50 -3.60
C ASP A 439 25.70 0.22 -3.65
N ALA A 440 25.47 1.18 -2.78
CA ALA A 440 24.27 2.01 -2.79
C ALA A 440 24.14 2.83 -4.09
N PHE A 441 25.26 3.39 -4.57
CA PHE A 441 25.30 4.10 -5.86
C PHE A 441 24.92 3.17 -7.01
N LEU A 442 25.47 1.96 -7.06
CA LEU A 442 25.17 1.00 -8.11
C LEU A 442 23.69 0.59 -8.11
N LEU A 443 23.08 0.42 -6.93
CA LEU A 443 21.65 0.15 -6.80
C LEU A 443 20.80 1.26 -7.44
N ILE A 444 21.09 2.52 -7.14
CA ILE A 444 20.39 3.68 -7.69
C ILE A 444 20.63 3.82 -9.19
N ASN A 445 21.89 3.66 -9.63
CA ASN A 445 22.28 3.87 -11.01
C ASN A 445 21.65 2.84 -11.98
N ARG A 446 21.31 1.62 -11.51
CA ARG A 446 20.58 0.63 -12.31
C ARG A 446 19.23 1.16 -12.78
N LEU A 447 18.46 1.77 -11.88
CA LEU A 447 17.17 2.35 -12.20
C LEU A 447 17.31 3.58 -13.11
N ASN A 448 18.31 4.41 -12.84
CA ASN A 448 18.61 5.57 -13.68
C ASN A 448 18.99 5.15 -15.11
N LYS A 449 19.86 4.15 -15.29
CA LYS A 449 20.21 3.60 -16.61
C LYS A 449 18.99 3.06 -17.36
N ARG A 450 18.15 2.25 -16.69
CA ARG A 450 16.90 1.75 -17.26
C ARG A 450 16.02 2.90 -17.76
N ALA A 451 15.77 3.90 -16.91
CA ALA A 451 14.90 5.04 -17.22
C ALA A 451 15.41 5.89 -18.40
N LEU A 452 16.72 5.94 -18.61
CA LEU A 452 17.34 6.59 -19.78
C LEU A 452 17.32 5.69 -21.03
N GLY A 453 16.81 4.46 -20.93
CA GLY A 453 16.83 3.48 -22.01
C GLY A 453 18.24 3.05 -22.42
N ILE A 454 19.18 3.08 -21.48
CA ILE A 454 20.59 2.72 -21.68
C ILE A 454 20.74 1.26 -21.28
N THR A 455 21.25 0.44 -22.20
CA THR A 455 21.62 -0.95 -21.90
C THR A 455 22.85 -0.97 -20.98
N GLN A 456 23.04 -2.08 -20.26
CA GLN A 456 24.19 -2.23 -19.36
C GLN A 456 25.54 -2.00 -20.06
N ALA A 457 25.65 -2.43 -21.31
CA ALA A 457 26.89 -2.32 -22.09
C ALA A 457 27.18 -0.91 -22.64
N ALA A 458 26.17 -0.01 -22.66
CA ALA A 458 26.32 1.32 -23.24
C ALA A 458 26.75 2.33 -22.18
N MET A 459 27.93 2.90 -22.32
CA MET A 459 28.34 4.11 -21.62
C MET A 459 27.77 5.34 -22.33
N SER A 460 26.93 6.12 -21.67
CA SER A 460 26.40 7.39 -22.17
C SER A 460 26.92 8.54 -21.31
N ALA A 461 27.12 9.71 -21.92
CA ALA A 461 27.46 10.93 -21.21
C ALA A 461 26.34 11.34 -20.19
N ASP A 462 25.13 10.80 -20.37
CA ASP A 462 23.97 11.07 -19.52
C ASP A 462 23.94 10.18 -18.25
N THR A 463 24.80 9.16 -18.11
CA THR A 463 24.87 8.30 -16.93
C THR A 463 25.40 9.06 -15.71
N LEU A 464 25.00 8.63 -14.52
CA LEU A 464 25.57 9.13 -13.27
C LEU A 464 27.03 8.68 -13.15
N LYS A 465 27.88 9.54 -12.61
CA LYS A 465 29.29 9.24 -12.34
C LYS A 465 29.46 8.91 -10.87
N ILE A 466 30.07 7.78 -10.59
CA ILE A 466 30.29 7.30 -9.22
C ILE A 466 31.08 8.27 -8.37
N ASP A 467 32.12 8.89 -8.96
CA ASP A 467 33.02 9.83 -8.26
C ASP A 467 32.30 11.10 -7.77
N ASP A 468 31.15 11.42 -8.36
CA ASP A 468 30.36 12.59 -7.94
C ASP A 468 29.59 12.35 -6.64
N TYR A 469 29.34 11.08 -6.26
CA TYR A 469 28.41 10.70 -5.20
C TYR A 469 28.99 9.76 -4.14
N ALA A 470 29.62 8.65 -4.53
CA ALA A 470 29.87 7.49 -3.67
C ALA A 470 30.81 7.75 -2.46
N ASN A 471 31.53 8.85 -2.46
CA ASN A 471 32.42 9.27 -1.37
C ASN A 471 31.79 10.29 -0.40
N SER A 472 30.49 10.55 -0.52
CA SER A 472 29.79 11.55 0.31
C SER A 472 28.37 11.09 0.65
N ARG A 473 28.11 10.90 1.94
CA ARG A 473 26.78 10.53 2.44
C ARG A 473 25.71 11.54 2.03
N ASP A 474 25.96 12.83 2.20
CA ASP A 474 24.98 13.87 1.87
C ASP A 474 24.62 13.88 0.38
N LYS A 475 25.61 13.65 -0.49
CA LYS A 475 25.37 13.56 -1.91
C LYS A 475 24.59 12.29 -2.27
N MET A 476 24.90 11.17 -1.62
CA MET A 476 24.16 9.92 -1.81
C MET A 476 22.73 10.02 -1.30
N GLU A 477 22.50 10.64 -0.14
CA GLU A 477 21.14 10.90 0.34
C GLU A 477 20.35 11.80 -0.60
N SER A 478 20.96 12.85 -1.14
CA SER A 478 20.34 13.73 -2.14
C SER A 478 20.01 12.98 -3.43
N LEU A 479 20.94 12.16 -3.93
CA LEU A 479 20.71 11.32 -5.12
C LEU A 479 19.55 10.34 -4.90
N LEU A 480 19.52 9.66 -3.75
CA LEU A 480 18.47 8.71 -3.38
C LEU A 480 17.09 9.39 -3.31
N ILE A 481 17.00 10.55 -2.66
CA ILE A 481 15.77 11.34 -2.51
C ILE A 481 15.17 11.69 -3.87
N ASP A 482 16.02 12.15 -4.78
CA ASP A 482 15.62 12.53 -6.14
C ASP A 482 15.27 11.29 -6.97
N GLU A 483 16.02 10.19 -6.84
CA GLU A 483 15.73 8.97 -7.59
C GLU A 483 14.44 8.30 -7.11
N ARG A 484 14.19 8.27 -5.79
CA ARG A 484 12.91 7.79 -5.26
C ARG A 484 11.73 8.63 -5.76
N GLN A 485 11.89 9.96 -5.85
CA GLN A 485 10.87 10.84 -6.40
C GLN A 485 10.62 10.54 -7.88
N ARG A 486 11.66 10.44 -8.70
CA ARG A 486 11.53 10.09 -10.12
C ARG A 486 10.87 8.74 -10.35
N GLU A 487 11.29 7.74 -9.59
CA GLU A 487 10.85 6.36 -9.75
C GLU A 487 9.40 6.15 -9.28
N PHE A 488 9.05 6.68 -8.11
CA PHE A 488 7.75 6.46 -7.47
C PHE A 488 6.77 7.62 -7.60
N LEU A 489 7.01 8.55 -8.51
CA LEU A 489 6.14 9.69 -8.76
C LEU A 489 4.69 9.21 -8.96
N PHE A 490 3.76 9.72 -8.15
CA PHE A 490 2.32 9.40 -8.18
C PHE A 490 1.94 7.95 -7.80
N GLU A 491 2.79 7.26 -7.02
CA GLU A 491 2.50 5.92 -6.51
C GLU A 491 2.06 5.91 -5.04
N GLY A 492 1.75 7.06 -4.45
CA GLY A 492 1.29 7.15 -3.05
C GLY A 492 2.38 6.90 -2.01
N LYS A 493 3.64 7.26 -2.29
CA LYS A 493 4.80 6.92 -1.45
C LYS A 493 5.59 8.12 -0.94
N ARG A 494 5.61 9.23 -1.68
CA ARG A 494 6.50 10.36 -1.44
C ARG A 494 6.36 10.99 -0.05
N TRP A 495 5.12 11.16 0.43
CA TRP A 495 4.91 11.73 1.76
C TRP A 495 5.49 10.83 2.85
N PHE A 496 5.31 9.53 2.74
CA PHE A 496 5.86 8.57 3.69
C PHE A 496 7.39 8.54 3.66
N ASP A 497 8.03 8.72 2.52
CA ASP A 497 9.48 8.88 2.42
C ASP A 497 9.95 10.11 3.19
N LEU A 498 9.29 11.26 3.00
CA LEU A 498 9.62 12.50 3.70
C LEU A 498 9.41 12.38 5.21
N VAL A 499 8.34 11.71 5.66
CA VAL A 499 8.06 11.44 7.09
C VAL A 499 9.12 10.51 7.68
N ARG A 500 9.51 9.43 6.97
CA ARG A 500 10.56 8.52 7.43
C ARG A 500 11.86 9.25 7.68
N TRP A 501 12.27 10.10 6.73
CA TRP A 501 13.49 10.90 6.90
C TRP A 501 13.38 11.92 8.02
N ALA A 502 12.24 12.59 8.17
CA ALA A 502 12.03 13.50 9.28
C ALA A 502 12.14 12.80 10.64
N ARG A 503 11.63 11.57 10.77
CA ARG A 503 11.78 10.75 11.99
C ARG A 503 13.23 10.35 12.21
N ARG A 504 13.92 9.83 11.20
CA ARG A 504 15.32 9.43 11.27
C ARG A 504 16.23 10.60 11.67
N ASP A 505 16.03 11.75 11.03
CA ASP A 505 16.84 12.94 11.24
C ASP A 505 16.48 13.69 12.55
N GLY A 506 15.39 13.31 13.22
CA GLY A 506 14.84 14.05 14.37
C GLY A 506 14.44 15.48 14.03
N SER A 507 14.19 15.79 12.74
CA SER A 507 13.97 17.14 12.25
C SER A 507 13.07 17.13 11.00
N THR A 508 12.09 18.02 10.97
CA THR A 508 11.19 18.19 9.81
C THR A 508 11.79 19.11 8.73
N ARG A 509 13.00 19.64 8.92
CA ARG A 509 13.60 20.65 8.02
C ARG A 509 13.66 20.18 6.56
N ARG A 510 14.09 18.94 6.32
CA ARG A 510 14.18 18.35 4.98
C ARG A 510 12.79 18.15 4.36
N LEU A 511 11.87 17.53 5.11
CA LEU A 511 10.47 17.39 4.72
C LEU A 511 9.86 18.73 4.34
N THR A 512 9.97 19.73 5.21
CA THR A 512 9.43 21.07 5.00
C THR A 512 10.04 21.73 3.75
N GLY A 513 11.34 21.52 3.52
CA GLY A 513 12.04 22.02 2.34
C GLY A 513 11.46 21.51 1.05
N TYR A 514 11.26 20.19 0.94
CA TYR A 514 10.67 19.56 -0.25
C TYR A 514 9.19 19.87 -0.38
N ALA A 515 8.37 19.56 0.61
CA ALA A 515 6.92 19.71 0.55
C ALA A 515 6.48 21.14 0.24
N SER A 516 7.28 22.15 0.62
CA SER A 516 6.96 23.56 0.36
C SER A 516 7.21 24.00 -1.10
N LEU A 517 7.90 23.21 -1.93
CA LEU A 517 8.27 23.58 -3.32
C LEU A 517 7.05 23.80 -4.20
N LYS A 518 5.94 23.13 -3.95
CA LYS A 518 4.71 23.25 -4.74
C LYS A 518 3.90 24.53 -4.47
N TYR A 519 4.20 25.25 -3.40
CA TYR A 519 3.44 26.43 -3.01
C TYR A 519 4.06 27.71 -3.57
N GLN A 520 3.23 28.55 -4.17
CA GLN A 520 3.62 29.88 -4.65
C GLN A 520 3.29 30.96 -3.61
N GLU A 521 2.21 30.76 -2.84
CA GLU A 521 1.72 31.70 -1.83
C GLU A 521 1.65 31.02 -0.45
N GLY A 522 1.71 31.80 0.62
CA GLY A 522 1.58 31.30 1.99
C GLY A 522 2.71 30.38 2.47
N VAL A 523 3.81 30.28 1.73
CA VAL A 523 4.92 29.34 1.94
C VAL A 523 5.46 29.38 3.39
N ASN A 524 5.61 30.57 3.95
CA ASN A 524 6.13 30.73 5.32
C ASN A 524 5.18 30.16 6.37
N VAL A 525 3.87 30.36 6.21
CA VAL A 525 2.86 29.81 7.13
C VAL A 525 2.88 28.28 7.08
N ILE A 526 2.97 27.71 5.87
CA ILE A 526 3.06 26.26 5.67
C ILE A 526 4.33 25.69 6.28
N LYS A 527 5.48 26.36 6.08
CA LYS A 527 6.75 25.96 6.70
C LYS A 527 6.68 25.98 8.22
N ILE A 528 6.04 26.99 8.81
CA ILE A 528 5.85 27.07 10.28
C ILE A 528 4.98 25.90 10.76
N LYS A 529 3.86 25.60 10.11
CA LYS A 529 3.02 24.44 10.45
C LYS A 529 3.80 23.13 10.39
N MET A 530 4.50 22.88 9.28
CA MET A 530 5.27 21.66 9.04
C MET A 530 6.54 21.57 9.90
N SER A 531 6.97 22.64 10.56
CA SER A 531 8.10 22.60 11.51
C SER A 531 7.74 21.89 12.82
N ASP A 532 6.44 21.79 13.15
CA ASP A 532 5.98 20.96 14.27
C ASP A 532 6.04 19.47 13.87
N PRO A 533 6.81 18.63 14.56
CA PRO A 533 6.91 17.20 14.26
C PRO A 533 5.60 16.44 14.45
N ASN A 534 4.62 17.01 15.15
CA ASN A 534 3.28 16.41 15.26
C ASN A 534 2.42 16.76 14.04
N TYR A 535 2.63 17.92 13.41
CA TYR A 535 1.83 18.36 12.28
C TYR A 535 2.06 17.54 11.00
N ILE A 536 3.17 16.82 10.89
CA ILE A 536 3.43 15.94 9.73
C ILE A 536 2.47 14.74 9.67
N TYR A 537 1.76 14.44 10.76
CA TYR A 537 0.73 13.42 10.86
C TYR A 537 -0.67 14.03 10.76
N PHE A 538 -1.64 13.21 10.36
CA PHE A 538 -3.05 13.61 10.33
C PHE A 538 -3.64 13.69 11.75
N PRO A 539 -4.64 14.56 11.98
CA PRO A 539 -5.45 14.52 13.19
C PRO A 539 -6.34 13.28 13.21
N TYR A 540 -6.74 12.83 14.39
CA TYR A 540 -7.82 11.85 14.53
C TYR A 540 -9.14 12.48 14.10
N ALA A 541 -9.98 11.69 13.44
CA ALA A 541 -11.30 12.14 13.06
C ALA A 541 -12.14 12.50 14.30
N LYS A 542 -12.86 13.61 14.24
CA LYS A 542 -13.74 14.08 15.34
C LYS A 542 -14.71 13.01 15.81
N LYS A 543 -15.20 12.16 14.92
CA LYS A 543 -16.11 11.06 15.27
C LYS A 543 -15.44 10.00 16.15
N GLU A 544 -14.17 9.69 15.90
CA GLU A 544 -13.41 8.71 16.68
C GLU A 544 -13.18 9.21 18.12
N LEU A 545 -12.83 10.48 18.28
CA LEU A 545 -12.67 11.10 19.61
C LEU A 545 -13.97 11.13 20.42
N LYS A 546 -15.12 11.20 19.73
CA LYS A 546 -16.44 11.18 20.41
C LYS A 546 -16.80 9.80 20.94
N VAL A 547 -16.47 8.74 20.21
CA VAL A 547 -16.85 7.37 20.56
C VAL A 547 -15.80 6.67 21.42
N ASN A 548 -14.55 7.12 21.39
CA ASN A 548 -13.45 6.56 22.17
C ASN A 548 -12.79 7.63 23.05
N PRO A 549 -13.20 7.77 24.32
CA PRO A 549 -12.67 8.77 25.24
C PRO A 549 -11.21 8.51 25.67
N LEU A 550 -10.63 7.35 25.34
CA LEU A 550 -9.22 7.05 25.61
C LEU A 550 -8.29 7.63 24.54
N LEU A 551 -8.84 8.06 23.38
CA LEU A 551 -8.06 8.72 22.35
C LEU A 551 -7.81 10.18 22.73
N LYS A 552 -6.57 10.60 22.65
CA LYS A 552 -6.14 11.99 22.79
C LYS A 552 -5.73 12.51 21.43
N GLN A 553 -6.30 13.67 21.03
CA GLN A 553 -5.98 14.29 19.74
C GLN A 553 -4.47 14.53 19.60
N ASN A 554 -3.97 14.42 18.38
CA ASN A 554 -2.62 14.79 18.02
C ASN A 554 -2.33 16.24 18.51
N PRO A 555 -1.24 16.47 19.26
CA PRO A 555 -0.95 17.77 19.90
C PRO A 555 -0.98 18.98 18.97
N ALA A 556 -0.60 18.82 17.69
CA ALA A 556 -0.67 19.89 16.70
C ALA A 556 -2.10 20.41 16.44
N PHE A 557 -3.13 19.63 16.77
CA PHE A 557 -4.53 19.92 16.52
C PHE A 557 -5.36 20.08 17.80
N ASN A 558 -4.74 19.90 18.98
CA ASN A 558 -5.40 20.07 20.27
C ASN A 558 -5.42 21.55 20.68
N LYS A 559 -6.34 22.34 20.09
CA LYS A 559 -6.42 23.80 20.31
C LYS A 559 -7.43 24.20 21.41
N GLY A 560 -7.67 23.39 22.45
CA GLY A 560 -8.81 23.68 23.30
C GLY A 560 -8.67 23.54 24.83
N GLU A 561 -7.77 22.70 25.34
CA GLU A 561 -7.76 22.43 26.79
C GLU A 561 -6.76 23.31 27.59
N ASP A 562 -5.73 23.85 26.96
CA ASP A 562 -4.73 24.68 27.66
C ASP A 562 -5.08 26.19 27.72
N SER A 563 -6.12 26.64 27.00
CA SER A 563 -6.53 28.05 26.99
C SER A 563 -7.47 28.44 28.16
N GLU A 564 -8.01 27.47 28.89
CA GLU A 564 -8.88 27.73 30.06
C GLU A 564 -8.11 27.77 31.39
N LEU A 565 -6.83 27.37 31.42
CA LEU A 565 -5.98 27.42 32.62
C LEU A 565 -5.20 28.74 32.80
N THR A 566 -5.39 29.72 31.90
CA THR A 566 -4.76 31.03 31.98
C THR A 566 -5.77 32.19 31.89
N LYS A 567 -6.91 32.04 32.58
CA LYS A 567 -7.79 33.18 32.90
C LYS A 567 -7.97 33.31 34.39
#